data_6f2359d5770930e67d420a230e727bff
#
_entry.id   6f2359d5770930e67d420a230e727bff
#
_cell.length_a   1.000
_cell.length_b   1.000
_cell.length_c   1.000
_cell.angle_alpha   90.00
_cell.angle_beta   90.00
_cell.angle_gamma   90.00
#
_symmetry.space_group_name_H-M   'P 1'
#
loop_
_entity.id
_entity.type
_entity.pdbx_description
1 polymer ?
#
loop_
_entity_poly.entity_id
_entity_poly.type
_entity_poly.pdbx_seq_one_letter_code
_entity_poly.pdbx_strand_id
1 'polypeptide(L)'
;MAAPSTRGRPDQRPSSADAPSSAPHADVHADRHPDRSRVEVRRSARRSRTVSAYREGDRTIVLIPARMSHAEEQRWVAQMLEKLAAQESRRVLGDDALAARARELSAGYLGGRARPLQVRWVTNQNSRWGSCTPSERTIRLSHRLQGMPEYVVDYVLLHELAHLLVPDHGPAFWALLEAYPRTERARGYLEGVVSAARLPHIPGARHAGPQDPDPAASCG
;
A
#
# COMPACT_ATOMS: atom_id res chain seq x y z
N MET A 1 -49.32 55.40 -15.98
CA MET A 1 -49.14 56.65 -15.21
C MET A 1 -47.79 56.57 -14.55
N ALA A 2 -46.90 57.22 -15.10
CA ALA A 2 -46.08 58.30 -14.63
C ALA A 2 -44.89 57.92 -13.78
N ALA A 3 -43.73 58.00 -14.40
CA ALA A 3 -42.45 58.41 -13.78
C ALA A 3 -42.58 59.92 -13.37
N PRO A 4 -41.62 60.52 -12.63
CA PRO A 4 -40.25 60.79 -13.09
C PRO A 4 -39.15 60.79 -11.97
N SER A 5 -37.90 60.56 -12.35
CA SER A 5 -36.81 61.56 -12.56
C SER A 5 -36.30 62.29 -11.30
N THR A 6 -35.03 62.26 -10.95
CA THR A 6 -33.94 63.16 -11.39
C THR A 6 -32.64 62.89 -10.58
N ARG A 7 -31.56 62.73 -11.27
CA ARG A 7 -30.31 63.51 -11.36
C ARG A 7 -29.45 63.72 -10.11
N GLY A 8 -28.17 63.46 -10.29
CA GLY A 8 -27.08 64.15 -9.66
C GLY A 8 -25.72 63.42 -9.58
N ARG A 9 -24.93 63.56 -10.62
CA ARG A 9 -23.46 63.48 -10.63
C ARG A 9 -22.90 64.85 -10.23
N PRO A 10 -21.65 65.03 -9.71
CA PRO A 10 -20.41 64.81 -10.42
C PRO A 10 -19.27 64.28 -9.47
N ASP A 11 -18.37 63.47 -9.99
CA ASP A 11 -17.05 63.85 -10.51
C ASP A 11 -16.03 64.33 -9.48
N GLN A 12 -14.97 63.51 -9.23
CA GLN A 12 -13.58 63.96 -9.16
C GLN A 12 -12.62 62.76 -9.02
N ARG A 13 -11.91 62.51 -10.10
CA ARG A 13 -10.53 62.03 -10.02
C ARG A 13 -9.61 63.22 -9.73
N PRO A 14 -8.43 63.08 -9.13
CA PRO A 14 -7.29 62.53 -9.90
C PRO A 14 -6.24 61.76 -9.11
N SER A 15 -5.51 60.99 -9.83
CA SER A 15 -4.05 61.05 -10.04
C SER A 15 -3.11 60.26 -9.13
N SER A 16 -2.50 59.31 -9.76
CA SER A 16 -1.03 59.09 -9.91
C SER A 16 -0.21 58.44 -8.79
N ALA A 17 0.56 57.46 -9.27
CA ALA A 17 1.89 57.03 -8.86
C ALA A 17 1.92 56.10 -7.62
N ASP A 18 2.41 54.90 -7.63
CA ASP A 18 3.68 54.35 -8.06
C ASP A 18 3.59 52.81 -8.01
N ALA A 19 4.03 52.16 -9.03
CA ALA A 19 4.54 50.81 -8.89
C ALA A 19 6.02 50.88 -8.42
N PRO A 20 6.46 49.96 -7.59
CA PRO A 20 7.43 49.03 -8.13
C PRO A 20 7.16 47.59 -7.68
N SER A 21 7.19 46.71 -8.64
CA SER A 21 8.29 45.78 -8.90
C SER A 21 8.62 44.75 -7.81
N SER A 22 8.60 43.53 -8.25
CA SER A 22 9.30 42.37 -7.68
C SER A 22 8.52 41.53 -6.66
N ALA A 23 7.70 40.64 -7.19
CA ALA A 23 7.43 39.38 -6.52
C ALA A 23 8.70 38.51 -6.57
N PRO A 24 9.22 38.01 -5.47
CA PRO A 24 10.15 36.91 -5.54
C PRO A 24 9.37 35.64 -5.85
N HIS A 25 9.79 34.96 -6.91
CA HIS A 25 9.49 33.55 -7.13
C HIS A 25 9.90 32.77 -5.88
N ALA A 26 8.96 32.44 -5.04
CA ALA A 26 9.19 31.46 -3.99
C ALA A 26 9.28 30.10 -4.69
N ASP A 27 10.50 29.64 -4.85
CA ASP A 27 10.84 28.24 -5.08
C ASP A 27 10.14 27.39 -4.01
N VAL A 28 9.01 26.79 -4.35
CA VAL A 28 8.36 25.78 -3.53
C VAL A 28 9.06 24.44 -3.81
N HIS A 29 10.35 24.35 -3.57
CA HIS A 29 10.97 23.13 -3.15
C HIS A 29 10.65 22.93 -1.68
N ALA A 30 9.44 22.49 -1.40
CA ALA A 30 9.10 21.95 -0.10
C ALA A 30 9.95 20.70 0.11
N ASP A 31 11.06 20.91 0.80
CA ASP A 31 11.87 19.88 1.42
C ASP A 31 10.96 18.98 2.27
N ARG A 32 10.51 17.87 1.68
CA ARG A 32 9.81 16.80 2.40
C ARG A 32 10.81 16.03 3.24
N HIS A 33 11.48 16.70 4.15
CA HIS A 33 12.12 16.01 5.25
C HIS A 33 11.04 15.48 6.17
N PRO A 34 10.97 14.15 6.43
CA PRO A 34 10.09 13.61 7.43
C PRO A 34 10.37 14.33 8.75
N ASP A 35 9.31 14.82 9.35
CA ASP A 35 9.33 15.61 10.57
C ASP A 35 10.23 14.95 11.64
N ARG A 36 11.43 15.49 11.82
CA ARG A 36 12.40 15.01 12.82
C ARG A 36 11.89 15.19 14.27
N SER A 37 10.84 15.95 14.48
CA SER A 37 10.27 16.21 15.80
C SER A 37 9.58 14.98 16.41
N ARG A 38 9.32 13.92 15.59
CA ARG A 38 8.67 12.68 16.01
C ARG A 38 9.60 11.46 16.00
N VAL A 39 10.91 11.67 16.00
CA VAL A 39 11.89 10.59 16.05
C VAL A 39 12.41 10.43 17.46
N GLU A 40 12.24 9.25 18.03
CA GLU A 40 12.77 8.87 19.34
C GLU A 40 13.90 7.85 19.17
N VAL A 41 15.09 8.18 19.67
CA VAL A 41 16.23 7.27 19.65
C VAL A 41 16.35 6.56 20.99
N ARG A 42 16.25 5.22 20.97
CA ARG A 42 16.41 4.40 22.18
C ARG A 42 17.72 3.63 22.13
N ARG A 43 18.58 3.82 23.11
CA ARG A 43 19.86 3.14 23.27
C ARG A 43 19.68 1.84 24.03
N SER A 44 20.27 0.73 23.52
CA SER A 44 20.17 -0.60 24.14
C SER A 44 21.53 -1.22 24.42
N ALA A 45 21.79 -1.55 25.67
CA ALA A 45 23.00 -2.26 26.09
C ALA A 45 23.09 -3.70 25.56
N ARG A 46 21.93 -4.32 25.26
CA ARG A 46 21.84 -5.67 24.71
C ARG A 46 22.22 -5.75 23.21
N ARG A 47 22.24 -4.61 22.51
CA ARG A 47 22.60 -4.54 21.09
C ARG A 47 24.06 -4.14 20.95
N SER A 48 24.81 -4.93 20.16
CA SER A 48 26.22 -4.65 19.90
C SER A 48 26.47 -4.01 18.53
N ARG A 49 25.73 -4.42 17.49
CA ARG A 49 25.93 -4.00 16.08
C ARG A 49 24.67 -3.71 15.30
N THR A 50 23.50 -4.06 15.83
CA THR A 50 22.24 -3.94 15.06
C THR A 50 21.54 -2.64 15.34
N VAL A 51 21.17 -1.94 14.26
CA VAL A 51 20.26 -0.79 14.26
C VAL A 51 18.94 -1.20 13.64
N SER A 52 17.83 -0.81 14.23
CA SER A 52 16.51 -1.04 13.67
C SER A 52 15.59 0.16 13.94
N ALA A 53 14.62 0.37 13.06
CA ALA A 53 13.61 1.38 13.24
C ALA A 53 12.21 0.82 12.97
N TYR A 54 11.21 1.33 13.67
CA TYR A 54 9.81 1.00 13.48
C TYR A 54 8.91 2.18 13.86
N ARG A 55 7.66 2.14 13.42
CA ARG A 55 6.66 3.12 13.82
C ARG A 55 5.88 2.66 15.05
N GLU A 56 5.69 3.57 16.00
CA GLU A 56 4.88 3.39 17.20
C GLU A 56 3.89 4.58 17.29
N GLY A 57 2.68 4.36 16.79
CA GLY A 57 1.71 5.45 16.61
C GLY A 57 2.23 6.49 15.60
N ASP A 58 2.34 7.72 16.04
CA ASP A 58 2.84 8.86 15.25
C ASP A 58 4.36 9.07 15.35
N ARG A 59 5.07 8.25 16.17
CA ARG A 59 6.51 8.35 16.39
C ARG A 59 7.28 7.29 15.61
N THR A 60 8.49 7.64 15.23
CA THR A 60 9.47 6.69 14.69
C THR A 60 10.48 6.36 15.77
N ILE A 61 10.51 5.11 16.20
CA ILE A 61 11.47 4.64 17.21
C ILE A 61 12.68 4.05 16.48
N VAL A 62 13.87 4.55 16.80
CA VAL A 62 15.14 4.03 16.28
C VAL A 62 15.92 3.40 17.42
N LEU A 63 16.18 2.10 17.34
CA LEU A 63 16.94 1.35 18.33
C LEU A 63 18.39 1.23 17.90
N ILE A 64 19.30 1.73 18.72
CA ILE A 64 20.77 1.72 18.47
C ILE A 64 21.54 1.05 19.61
N PRO A 65 22.79 0.59 19.37
CA PRO A 65 23.69 0.18 20.43
C PRO A 65 24.02 1.33 21.40
N ALA A 66 24.10 1.01 22.71
CA ALA A 66 24.37 2.03 23.72
C ALA A 66 25.76 2.71 23.55
N ARG A 67 26.71 2.01 22.96
CA ARG A 67 28.10 2.50 22.77
C ARG A 67 28.32 3.29 21.46
N MET A 68 27.27 3.50 20.68
CA MET A 68 27.36 4.21 19.41
C MET A 68 27.68 5.69 19.64
N SER A 69 28.62 6.23 18.87
CA SER A 69 28.96 7.65 18.93
C SER A 69 27.81 8.51 18.37
N HIS A 70 27.76 9.80 18.74
CA HIS A 70 26.72 10.71 18.27
C HIS A 70 26.75 10.91 16.74
N ALA A 71 27.95 10.93 16.14
CA ALA A 71 28.10 11.06 14.69
C ALA A 71 27.58 9.82 13.94
N GLU A 72 27.82 8.62 14.48
CA GLU A 72 27.28 7.37 13.93
C GLU A 72 25.77 7.29 14.11
N GLU A 73 25.26 7.69 15.28
CA GLU A 73 23.84 7.78 15.57
C GLU A 73 23.11 8.63 14.51
N GLN A 74 23.61 9.85 14.24
CA GLN A 74 22.99 10.73 13.24
C GLN A 74 22.94 10.10 11.86
N ARG A 75 24.04 9.46 11.41
CA ARG A 75 24.10 8.78 10.12
C ARG A 75 23.11 7.61 10.05
N TRP A 76 23.08 6.78 11.09
CA TRP A 76 22.17 5.63 11.13
C TRP A 76 20.70 6.02 11.24
N VAL A 77 20.40 7.07 12.03
CA VAL A 77 19.04 7.61 12.11
C VAL A 77 18.57 8.10 10.74
N ALA A 78 19.39 8.90 10.03
CA ALA A 78 19.06 9.37 8.70
C ALA A 78 18.80 8.20 7.72
N GLN A 79 19.69 7.20 7.70
CA GLN A 79 19.57 6.04 6.84
C GLN A 79 18.31 5.20 7.16
N MET A 80 17.97 5.02 8.44
CA MET A 80 16.79 4.29 8.85
C MET A 80 15.49 5.02 8.49
N LEU A 81 15.46 6.35 8.63
CA LEU A 81 14.32 7.16 8.21
C LEU A 81 14.10 7.09 6.71
N GLU A 82 15.17 7.20 5.91
CA GLU A 82 15.10 7.06 4.45
C GLU A 82 14.57 5.66 4.05
N LYS A 83 15.09 4.61 4.68
CA LYS A 83 14.64 3.24 4.44
C LYS A 83 13.15 3.05 4.77
N LEU A 84 12.69 3.59 5.90
CA LEU A 84 11.28 3.55 6.29
C LEU A 84 10.40 4.34 5.32
N ALA A 85 10.83 5.53 4.89
CA ALA A 85 10.11 6.34 3.93
C ALA A 85 9.99 5.64 2.57
N ALA A 86 11.08 5.01 2.08
CA ALA A 86 11.06 4.24 0.84
C ALA A 86 10.14 3.01 0.95
N GLN A 87 10.14 2.33 2.08
CA GLN A 87 9.25 1.19 2.33
C GLN A 87 7.78 1.63 2.37
N GLU A 88 7.48 2.75 3.01
CA GLU A 88 6.14 3.33 3.08
C GLU A 88 5.64 3.74 1.69
N SER A 89 6.49 4.43 0.89
CA SER A 89 6.15 4.81 -0.49
C SER A 89 5.83 3.60 -1.36
N ARG A 90 6.63 2.53 -1.26
CA ARG A 90 6.34 1.27 -1.97
C ARG A 90 5.03 0.63 -1.53
N ARG A 91 4.71 0.71 -0.24
CA ARG A 91 3.46 0.19 0.30
C ARG A 91 2.27 0.97 -0.22
N VAL A 92 2.33 2.29 -0.20
CA VAL A 92 1.25 3.17 -0.71
C VAL A 92 1.01 2.90 -2.19
N LEU A 93 2.06 2.82 -3.03
CA LEU A 93 1.94 2.47 -4.44
C LEU A 93 1.30 1.09 -4.65
N GLY A 94 1.65 0.12 -3.80
CA GLY A 94 1.06 -1.21 -3.83
C GLY A 94 -0.43 -1.22 -3.43
N ASP A 95 -0.82 -0.40 -2.47
CA ASP A 95 -2.21 -0.24 -2.02
C ASP A 95 -3.06 0.45 -3.11
N ASP A 96 -2.52 1.45 -3.81
CA ASP A 96 -3.20 2.12 -4.92
C ASP A 96 -3.44 1.18 -6.11
N ALA A 97 -2.45 0.37 -6.47
CA ALA A 97 -2.59 -0.64 -7.51
C ALA A 97 -3.63 -1.71 -7.11
N LEU A 98 -3.63 -2.14 -5.85
CA LEU A 98 -4.60 -3.09 -5.33
C LEU A 98 -6.02 -2.51 -5.33
N ALA A 99 -6.18 -1.24 -4.97
CA ALA A 99 -7.47 -0.54 -5.01
C ALA A 99 -7.98 -0.36 -6.45
N ALA A 100 -7.09 -0.08 -7.41
CA ALA A 100 -7.45 -0.06 -8.83
C ALA A 100 -7.94 -1.43 -9.30
N ARG A 101 -7.21 -2.50 -8.96
CA ARG A 101 -7.59 -3.87 -9.30
C ARG A 101 -8.93 -4.26 -8.67
N ALA A 102 -9.20 -3.86 -7.44
CA ALA A 102 -10.49 -4.10 -6.78
C ALA A 102 -11.66 -3.48 -7.55
N ARG A 103 -11.48 -2.27 -8.09
CA ARG A 103 -12.51 -1.61 -8.93
C ARG A 103 -12.76 -2.38 -10.23
N GLU A 104 -11.70 -2.84 -10.90
CA GLU A 104 -11.80 -3.64 -12.13
C GLU A 104 -12.54 -4.95 -11.89
N LEU A 105 -12.16 -5.69 -10.85
CA LEU A 105 -12.81 -6.96 -10.48
C LEU A 105 -14.26 -6.74 -10.08
N SER A 106 -14.55 -5.69 -9.30
CA SER A 106 -15.93 -5.36 -8.95
C SER A 106 -16.77 -5.04 -10.18
N ALA A 107 -16.24 -4.26 -11.12
CA ALA A 107 -16.94 -3.93 -12.37
C ALA A 107 -17.16 -5.17 -13.25
N GLY A 108 -16.13 -6.01 -13.40
CA GLY A 108 -16.17 -7.17 -14.29
C GLY A 108 -17.01 -8.31 -13.78
N TYR A 109 -17.04 -8.57 -12.47
CA TYR A 109 -17.65 -9.78 -11.91
C TYR A 109 -18.79 -9.52 -10.91
N LEU A 110 -18.87 -8.32 -10.31
CA LEU A 110 -19.89 -7.98 -9.31
C LEU A 110 -20.81 -6.83 -9.76
N GLY A 111 -20.77 -6.48 -11.05
CA GLY A 111 -21.57 -5.39 -11.62
C GLY A 111 -21.28 -4.02 -11.02
N GLY A 112 -20.06 -3.79 -10.50
CA GLY A 112 -19.64 -2.53 -9.87
C GLY A 112 -20.32 -2.24 -8.53
N ARG A 113 -21.03 -3.20 -7.95
CA ARG A 113 -21.78 -3.04 -6.69
C ARG A 113 -20.89 -3.03 -5.45
N ALA A 114 -19.80 -3.81 -5.45
CA ALA A 114 -18.84 -3.86 -4.37
C ALA A 114 -17.89 -2.66 -4.46
N ARG A 115 -18.06 -1.68 -3.58
CA ARG A 115 -17.31 -0.42 -3.58
C ARG A 115 -16.61 -0.22 -2.24
N PRO A 116 -15.41 -0.78 -2.05
CA PRO A 116 -14.63 -0.55 -0.85
C PRO A 116 -14.18 0.91 -0.75
N LEU A 117 -14.09 1.45 0.47
CA LEU A 117 -13.47 2.75 0.74
C LEU A 117 -11.95 2.65 0.82
N GLN A 118 -11.47 1.51 1.30
CA GLN A 118 -10.03 1.25 1.41
C GLN A 118 -9.72 -0.20 1.09
N VAL A 119 -8.66 -0.41 0.32
CA VAL A 119 -8.06 -1.73 0.06
C VAL A 119 -6.58 -1.63 0.31
N ARG A 120 -6.00 -2.51 1.12
CA ARG A 120 -4.59 -2.42 1.47
C ARG A 120 -3.93 -3.76 1.78
N TRP A 121 -2.62 -3.81 1.63
CA TRP A 121 -1.79 -4.90 2.09
C TRP A 121 -1.52 -4.79 3.60
N VAL A 122 -1.54 -5.93 4.30
CA VAL A 122 -1.21 -5.99 5.74
C VAL A 122 -0.24 -7.12 6.02
N THR A 123 0.63 -6.92 7.02
CA THR A 123 1.67 -7.88 7.41
C THR A 123 1.28 -8.73 8.63
N ASN A 124 0.18 -8.38 9.29
CA ASN A 124 -0.26 -9.02 10.54
C ASN A 124 -1.33 -10.09 10.35
N GLN A 125 -1.63 -10.51 9.12
CA GLN A 125 -2.54 -11.63 8.81
C GLN A 125 -1.74 -12.87 8.45
N ASN A 126 -1.56 -13.79 9.43
CA ASN A 126 -0.80 -15.03 9.24
C ASN A 126 -1.71 -16.26 9.08
N SER A 127 -2.96 -16.21 9.55
CA SER A 127 -3.91 -17.32 9.53
C SER A 127 -4.95 -17.24 8.40
N ARG A 128 -5.06 -16.10 7.72
CA ARG A 128 -6.01 -15.87 6.62
C ARG A 128 -5.35 -15.10 5.49
N TRP A 129 -5.92 -15.22 4.28
CA TRP A 129 -5.41 -14.56 3.08
C TRP A 129 -5.94 -13.14 2.90
N GLY A 130 -7.15 -12.89 3.40
CA GLY A 130 -7.80 -11.59 3.36
C GLY A 130 -8.76 -11.38 4.52
N SER A 131 -9.33 -10.20 4.62
CA SER A 131 -10.45 -9.87 5.50
C SER A 131 -11.20 -8.66 5.01
N CYS A 132 -12.53 -8.70 5.10
CA CYS A 132 -13.42 -7.59 4.85
C CYS A 132 -14.06 -7.12 6.16
N THR A 133 -14.18 -5.80 6.33
CA THR A 133 -15.00 -5.16 7.37
C THR A 133 -16.11 -4.38 6.65
N PRO A 134 -17.31 -4.98 6.47
CA PRO A 134 -18.38 -4.38 5.68
C PRO A 134 -18.86 -3.03 6.21
N SER A 135 -18.95 -2.85 7.53
CA SER A 135 -19.35 -1.59 8.17
C SER A 135 -18.44 -0.42 7.84
N GLU A 136 -17.13 -0.69 7.73
CA GLU A 136 -16.11 0.31 7.37
C GLU A 136 -15.83 0.32 5.86
N ARG A 137 -16.35 -0.64 5.13
CA ARG A 137 -16.04 -0.88 3.71
C ARG A 137 -14.54 -0.99 3.45
N THR A 138 -13.82 -1.65 4.38
CA THR A 138 -12.38 -1.84 4.29
C THR A 138 -12.04 -3.29 3.97
N ILE A 139 -11.06 -3.48 3.08
CA ILE A 139 -10.53 -4.78 2.69
C ILE A 139 -9.03 -4.79 3.00
N ARG A 140 -8.56 -5.89 3.60
CA ARG A 140 -7.15 -6.10 3.90
C ARG A 140 -6.71 -7.43 3.31
N LEU A 141 -5.65 -7.42 2.52
CA LEU A 141 -5.02 -8.63 1.99
C LEU A 141 -3.69 -8.91 2.67
N SER A 142 -3.43 -10.17 2.98
CA SER A 142 -2.16 -10.60 3.54
C SER A 142 -1.01 -10.36 2.55
N HIS A 143 0.09 -9.78 3.00
CA HIS A 143 1.32 -9.62 2.23
C HIS A 143 1.86 -10.97 1.69
N ARG A 144 1.48 -12.09 2.28
CA ARG A 144 1.83 -13.44 1.82
C ARG A 144 1.31 -13.78 0.43
N LEU A 145 0.31 -13.05 -0.06
CA LEU A 145 -0.17 -13.16 -1.44
C LEU A 145 0.74 -12.46 -2.46
N GLN A 146 1.62 -11.57 -2.00
CA GLN A 146 2.57 -10.90 -2.89
C GLN A 146 3.57 -11.91 -3.46
N GLY A 147 3.70 -11.91 -4.77
CA GLY A 147 4.51 -12.91 -5.50
C GLY A 147 3.75 -14.20 -5.87
N MET A 148 2.51 -14.38 -5.43
CA MET A 148 1.65 -15.43 -5.97
C MET A 148 1.10 -15.05 -7.36
N PRO A 149 0.67 -16.02 -8.17
CA PRO A 149 0.05 -15.75 -9.45
C PRO A 149 -1.12 -14.76 -9.33
N GLU A 150 -1.24 -13.83 -10.28
CA GLU A 150 -2.25 -12.77 -10.26
C GLU A 150 -3.66 -13.31 -10.06
N TYR A 151 -4.02 -14.43 -10.72
CA TYR A 151 -5.35 -15.03 -10.58
C TYR A 151 -5.68 -15.51 -9.16
N VAL A 152 -4.68 -15.76 -8.32
CA VAL A 152 -4.86 -16.12 -6.90
C VAL A 152 -5.15 -14.87 -6.09
N VAL A 153 -4.41 -13.79 -6.33
CA VAL A 153 -4.64 -12.48 -5.70
C VAL A 153 -6.03 -11.96 -6.06
N ASP A 154 -6.38 -12.03 -7.35
CA ASP A 154 -7.69 -11.64 -7.86
C ASP A 154 -8.83 -12.40 -7.19
N TYR A 155 -8.68 -13.72 -7.06
CA TYR A 155 -9.70 -14.55 -6.39
C TYR A 155 -9.91 -14.13 -4.93
N VAL A 156 -8.82 -13.95 -4.16
CA VAL A 156 -8.94 -13.52 -2.76
C VAL A 156 -9.54 -12.13 -2.67
N LEU A 157 -9.12 -11.22 -3.55
CA LEU A 157 -9.66 -9.86 -3.58
C LEU A 157 -11.15 -9.85 -3.94
N LEU A 158 -11.57 -10.67 -4.91
CA LEU A 158 -12.97 -10.83 -5.29
C LEU A 158 -13.81 -11.46 -4.17
N HIS A 159 -13.23 -12.42 -3.44
CA HIS A 159 -13.85 -13.01 -2.25
C HIS A 159 -14.16 -11.95 -1.18
N GLU A 160 -13.18 -11.09 -0.88
CA GLU A 160 -13.36 -10.00 0.09
C GLU A 160 -14.31 -8.92 -0.42
N LEU A 161 -14.33 -8.65 -1.74
CA LEU A 161 -15.30 -7.76 -2.36
C LEU A 161 -16.74 -8.32 -2.27
N ALA A 162 -16.92 -9.64 -2.43
CA ALA A 162 -18.21 -10.28 -2.30
C ALA A 162 -18.79 -10.14 -0.89
N HIS A 163 -17.94 -10.11 0.15
CA HIS A 163 -18.36 -9.86 1.53
C HIS A 163 -18.93 -8.46 1.79
N LEU A 164 -18.69 -7.50 0.92
CA LEU A 164 -19.36 -6.20 0.97
C LEU A 164 -20.85 -6.29 0.55
N LEU A 165 -21.23 -7.37 -0.14
CA LEU A 165 -22.57 -7.60 -0.66
C LEU A 165 -23.33 -8.70 0.12
N VAL A 166 -22.62 -9.77 0.46
CA VAL A 166 -23.14 -10.94 1.16
C VAL A 166 -22.16 -11.32 2.27
N PRO A 167 -22.53 -11.17 3.56
CA PRO A 167 -21.62 -11.43 4.66
C PRO A 167 -21.30 -12.91 4.86
N ASP A 168 -22.25 -13.81 4.58
CA ASP A 168 -22.14 -15.23 4.87
C ASP A 168 -21.73 -16.04 3.62
N HIS A 169 -20.99 -17.13 3.82
CA HIS A 169 -20.56 -18.04 2.75
C HIS A 169 -21.69 -19.01 2.28
N GLY A 170 -22.92 -18.52 2.20
CA GLY A 170 -24.05 -19.26 1.67
C GLY A 170 -24.08 -19.35 0.14
N PRO A 171 -25.11 -20.00 -0.44
CA PRO A 171 -25.23 -20.16 -1.90
C PRO A 171 -25.16 -18.82 -2.66
N ALA A 172 -25.76 -17.76 -2.12
CA ALA A 172 -25.74 -16.42 -2.73
C ALA A 172 -24.31 -15.83 -2.81
N PHE A 173 -23.47 -16.12 -1.83
CA PHE A 173 -22.06 -15.70 -1.84
C PHE A 173 -21.28 -16.46 -2.93
N TRP A 174 -21.42 -17.78 -2.97
CA TRP A 174 -20.67 -18.59 -3.94
C TRP A 174 -21.10 -18.30 -5.37
N ALA A 175 -22.37 -18.02 -5.61
CA ALA A 175 -22.87 -17.60 -6.93
C ALA A 175 -22.20 -16.31 -7.44
N LEU A 176 -21.79 -15.38 -6.54
CA LEU A 176 -21.02 -14.20 -6.94
C LEU A 176 -19.63 -14.56 -7.44
N LEU A 177 -19.02 -15.61 -6.90
CA LEU A 177 -17.66 -16.03 -7.27
C LEU A 177 -17.62 -16.96 -8.48
N GLU A 178 -18.72 -17.62 -8.83
CA GLU A 178 -18.83 -18.47 -10.02
C GLU A 178 -18.56 -17.72 -11.32
N ALA A 179 -18.85 -16.40 -11.34
CA ALA A 179 -18.56 -15.55 -12.49
C ALA A 179 -17.04 -15.44 -12.78
N TYR A 180 -16.16 -15.70 -11.78
CA TYR A 180 -14.72 -15.66 -11.98
C TYR A 180 -14.19 -17.01 -12.49
N PRO A 181 -13.69 -17.11 -13.74
CA PRO A 181 -13.42 -18.40 -14.39
C PRO A 181 -12.24 -19.17 -13.79
N ARG A 182 -11.47 -18.56 -12.89
CA ARG A 182 -10.28 -19.17 -12.24
C ARG A 182 -10.49 -19.50 -10.78
N THR A 183 -11.75 -19.47 -10.28
CA THR A 183 -12.10 -19.71 -8.87
C THR A 183 -11.53 -21.03 -8.37
N GLU A 184 -11.83 -22.16 -9.02
CA GLU A 184 -11.39 -23.48 -8.57
C GLU A 184 -9.86 -23.64 -8.64
N ARG A 185 -9.23 -23.09 -9.68
CA ARG A 185 -7.77 -23.09 -9.81
C ARG A 185 -7.09 -22.30 -8.67
N ALA A 186 -7.64 -21.14 -8.31
CA ALA A 186 -7.11 -20.31 -7.24
C ALA A 186 -7.28 -20.98 -5.87
N ARG A 187 -8.42 -21.62 -5.63
CA ARG A 187 -8.67 -22.39 -4.40
C ARG A 187 -7.68 -23.54 -4.27
N GLY A 188 -7.54 -24.36 -5.31
CA GLY A 188 -6.57 -25.45 -5.31
C GLY A 188 -5.13 -25.00 -5.08
N TYR A 189 -4.74 -23.85 -5.65
CA TYR A 189 -3.42 -23.26 -5.40
C TYR A 189 -3.24 -22.89 -3.91
N LEU A 190 -4.20 -22.20 -3.29
CA LEU A 190 -4.14 -21.79 -1.89
C LEU A 190 -4.15 -22.99 -0.94
N GLU A 191 -4.95 -24.01 -1.24
CA GLU A 191 -4.96 -25.29 -0.51
C GLU A 191 -3.61 -26.00 -0.59
N GLY A 192 -2.99 -26.02 -1.78
CA GLY A 192 -1.66 -26.56 -1.99
C GLY A 192 -0.58 -25.83 -1.18
N VAL A 193 -0.63 -24.49 -1.14
CA VAL A 193 0.29 -23.68 -0.33
C VAL A 193 0.15 -23.96 1.17
N VAL A 194 -1.09 -24.07 1.67
CA VAL A 194 -1.36 -24.39 3.07
C VAL A 194 -0.90 -25.79 3.41
N SER A 195 -1.16 -26.77 2.53
CA SER A 195 -0.74 -28.14 2.72
C SER A 195 0.77 -28.30 2.70
N ALA A 196 1.44 -27.65 1.75
CA ALA A 196 2.91 -27.66 1.65
C ALA A 196 3.59 -27.07 2.91
N ALA A 197 3.00 -26.01 3.49
CA ALA A 197 3.51 -25.43 4.74
C ALA A 197 3.40 -26.35 5.96
N ARG A 198 2.57 -27.39 5.90
CA ARG A 198 2.37 -28.39 6.97
C ARG A 198 3.19 -29.66 6.74
N LEU A 199 3.74 -29.88 5.55
CA LEU A 199 4.56 -31.03 5.25
C LEU A 199 5.90 -30.94 6.02
N PRO A 200 6.42 -32.07 6.55
CA PRO A 200 7.72 -32.08 7.17
C PRO A 200 8.79 -31.73 6.12
N HIS A 201 9.73 -30.87 6.51
CA HIS A 201 10.89 -30.58 5.67
C HIS A 201 11.70 -31.88 5.49
N ILE A 202 11.87 -32.36 4.24
CA ILE A 202 12.76 -33.48 3.92
C ILE A 202 14.15 -32.90 3.65
N PRO A 203 15.14 -33.11 4.56
CA PRO A 203 16.49 -32.62 4.32
C PRO A 203 17.09 -33.32 3.09
N GLY A 204 17.58 -32.54 2.13
CA GLY A 204 18.24 -33.06 0.94
C GLY A 204 17.40 -33.16 -0.33
N ALA A 205 16.10 -32.82 -0.33
CA ALA A 205 15.35 -32.63 -1.54
C ALA A 205 15.91 -31.39 -2.27
N ARG A 206 16.81 -31.61 -3.21
CA ARG A 206 17.28 -30.56 -4.12
C ARG A 206 16.10 -30.18 -5.00
N HIS A 207 15.74 -28.91 -5.04
CA HIS A 207 14.94 -28.40 -6.13
C HIS A 207 15.74 -28.67 -7.42
N ALA A 208 15.27 -29.60 -8.26
CA ALA A 208 15.70 -29.68 -9.63
C ALA A 208 15.23 -28.38 -10.27
N GLY A 209 16.13 -27.42 -10.40
CA GLY A 209 15.91 -26.25 -11.25
C GLY A 209 15.61 -26.72 -12.68
N PRO A 210 15.02 -25.86 -13.53
CA PRO A 210 14.87 -26.18 -14.94
C PRO A 210 16.24 -26.63 -15.48
N GLN A 211 16.32 -27.87 -15.99
CA GLN A 211 17.51 -28.36 -16.69
C GLN A 211 17.65 -27.51 -17.94
N ASP A 212 18.71 -26.71 -17.99
CA ASP A 212 19.13 -26.11 -19.26
C ASP A 212 19.31 -27.25 -20.27
N PRO A 213 18.81 -27.10 -21.50
CA PRO A 213 19.01 -28.12 -22.52
C PRO A 213 20.50 -28.26 -22.78
N ASP A 214 20.99 -29.50 -22.73
CA ASP A 214 22.35 -29.92 -23.00
C ASP A 214 22.78 -29.41 -24.39
N PRO A 215 23.83 -28.57 -24.55
CA PRO A 215 24.28 -28.04 -25.83
C PRO A 215 24.97 -29.09 -26.72
N ALA A 216 25.03 -30.37 -26.30
CA ALA A 216 25.77 -31.42 -27.02
C ALA A 216 24.93 -32.27 -27.99
N ALA A 217 23.65 -31.98 -28.23
CA ALA A 217 22.82 -32.73 -29.19
C ALA A 217 22.67 -32.03 -30.55
N SER A 218 23.79 -31.57 -31.12
CA SER A 218 23.82 -31.09 -32.52
C SER A 218 25.12 -31.52 -33.20
N CYS A 219 25.23 -32.82 -33.53
CA CYS A 219 26.10 -33.35 -34.57
C CYS A 219 25.70 -34.80 -34.87
N GLY A 220 25.00 -35.00 -35.97
CA GLY A 220 24.69 -36.32 -36.50
C GLY A 220 23.76 -36.18 -37.70
#